data_34488d4c1c38bc6336c373bbc4b43a05
#
_entry.id   34488d4c1c38bc6336c373bbc4b43a05
#
_cell.length_a   1.000
_cell.length_b   1.000
_cell.length_c   1.000
_cell.angle_alpha   90.00
_cell.angle_beta   90.00
_cell.angle_gamma   90.00
#
_symmetry.space_group_name_H-M   'P 1'
#
loop_
_entity.id
_entity.type
_entity.pdbx_description
1 polymer ?
#
loop_
_entity_poly.entity_id
_entity_poly.type
_entity_poly.pdbx_seq_one_letter_code
_entity_poly.pdbx_strand_id
1 'polypeptide(L)'
;EIDYAYWQTFVLYATNVTVLHFGLVDGIALRYAKYDYNELDKKLMRSQFTIMFALTVFFASVLIVTAFFATEGVSRILCVLIAASIITRNIVLYSTYTLQITNRISRYAAVIIAQKLVYGIIAVGLLMAKVGEFYWYCIADLIGDLTVVVVSPFVNKGMYLGKTVGVKETFSEAGKNVASGALLLTANYSAMLLTAGAKMIIQWRFD
;
A
#
# COMPACT_ATOMS: atom_id res chain seq x y z
N GLU A 1 -11.85 19.17 16.04
CA GLU A 1 -10.40 18.98 16.31
C GLU A 1 -10.05 17.50 16.52
N ILE A 2 -10.79 16.77 17.34
CA ILE A 2 -10.56 15.35 17.65
C ILE A 2 -10.66 14.46 16.38
N ASP A 3 -11.67 14.66 15.55
CA ASP A 3 -11.83 13.91 14.30
C ASP A 3 -10.66 14.16 13.33
N TYR A 4 -10.13 15.38 13.29
CA TYR A 4 -8.95 15.68 12.50
C TYR A 4 -7.71 14.92 13.00
N ALA A 5 -7.53 14.79 14.31
CA ALA A 5 -6.43 14.02 14.90
C ALA A 5 -6.54 12.53 14.54
N TYR A 6 -7.73 11.93 14.58
CA TYR A 6 -7.95 10.55 14.16
C TYR A 6 -7.67 10.35 12.65
N TRP A 7 -8.10 11.30 11.82
CA TRP A 7 -7.77 11.26 10.40
C TRP A 7 -6.27 11.36 10.14
N GLN A 8 -5.54 12.26 10.83
CA GLN A 8 -4.08 12.35 10.74
C GLN A 8 -3.39 11.06 11.21
N THR A 9 -3.91 10.43 12.26
CA THR A 9 -3.43 9.14 12.73
C THR A 9 -3.62 8.05 11.68
N PHE A 10 -4.79 7.98 11.04
CA PHE A 10 -5.03 7.07 9.92
C PHE A 10 -4.03 7.31 8.79
N VAL A 11 -3.87 8.56 8.34
CA VAL A 11 -2.95 8.91 7.25
C VAL A 11 -1.51 8.51 7.60
N LEU A 12 -1.07 8.75 8.84
CA LEU A 12 0.26 8.35 9.31
C LEU A 12 0.46 6.84 9.18
N TYR A 13 -0.44 6.05 9.74
CA TYR A 13 -0.33 4.58 9.67
C TYR A 13 -0.52 4.05 8.25
N ALA A 14 -1.54 4.50 7.52
CA ALA A 14 -1.81 4.07 6.15
C ALA A 14 -0.64 4.35 5.19
N THR A 15 0.10 5.43 5.39
CA THR A 15 1.31 5.71 4.60
C THR A 15 2.43 4.73 4.91
N ASN A 16 2.51 4.22 6.15
CA ASN A 16 3.59 3.36 6.62
C ASN A 16 3.33 1.85 6.44
N VAL A 17 2.09 1.42 6.20
CA VAL A 17 1.76 -0.02 6.11
C VAL A 17 2.44 -0.75 4.95
N THR A 18 2.96 -0.03 3.97
CA THR A 18 3.69 -0.62 2.85
C THR A 18 5.00 -1.29 3.29
N VAL A 19 5.58 -0.93 4.46
CA VAL A 19 6.76 -1.64 5.01
C VAL A 19 6.53 -3.14 5.19
N LEU A 20 5.29 -3.55 5.37
CA LEU A 20 4.90 -4.94 5.63
C LEU A 20 5.16 -5.91 4.46
N HIS A 21 5.61 -5.40 3.30
CA HIS A 21 6.15 -6.27 2.24
C HIS A 21 7.65 -6.60 2.42
N PHE A 22 8.32 -6.06 3.47
CA PHE A 22 9.71 -6.35 3.84
C PHE A 22 10.73 -6.19 2.70
N GLY A 23 10.55 -5.22 1.81
CA GLY A 23 11.41 -4.99 0.65
C GLY A 23 11.13 -5.91 -0.55
N LEU A 24 10.13 -6.79 -0.49
CA LEU A 24 9.80 -7.69 -1.60
C LEU A 24 9.54 -6.90 -2.90
N VAL A 25 8.72 -5.85 -2.81
CA VAL A 25 8.36 -5.03 -3.98
C VAL A 25 9.53 -4.16 -4.44
N ASP A 26 10.32 -3.62 -3.50
CA ASP A 26 11.55 -2.88 -3.82
C ASP A 26 12.57 -3.76 -4.53
N GLY A 27 12.73 -5.01 -4.08
CA GLY A 27 13.60 -5.98 -4.72
C GLY A 27 13.15 -6.38 -6.11
N ILE A 28 11.84 -6.54 -6.32
CA ILE A 28 11.26 -6.71 -7.66
C ILE A 28 11.64 -5.51 -8.53
N ALA A 29 11.47 -4.28 -8.03
CA ALA A 29 11.82 -3.09 -8.76
C ALA A 29 13.30 -3.07 -9.17
N LEU A 30 14.22 -3.37 -8.24
CA LEU A 30 15.65 -3.38 -8.52
C LEU A 30 16.08 -4.47 -9.52
N ARG A 31 15.50 -5.67 -9.42
CA ARG A 31 15.96 -6.84 -10.19
C ARG A 31 15.32 -6.92 -11.57
N TYR A 32 14.12 -6.39 -11.73
CA TYR A 32 13.34 -6.52 -12.97
C TYR A 32 13.22 -5.23 -13.78
N ALA A 33 13.76 -4.09 -13.33
CA ALA A 33 13.73 -2.81 -14.04
C ALA A 33 14.43 -2.81 -15.42
N LYS A 34 15.25 -3.83 -15.68
CA LYS A 34 15.97 -3.99 -16.96
C LYS A 34 15.14 -4.68 -18.07
N TYR A 35 13.97 -5.23 -17.71
CA TYR A 35 13.14 -5.98 -18.64
C TYR A 35 11.96 -5.16 -19.13
N ASP A 36 11.61 -5.30 -20.39
CA ASP A 36 10.37 -4.80 -20.92
C ASP A 36 9.17 -5.63 -20.41
N TYR A 37 7.99 -5.03 -20.41
CA TYR A 37 6.76 -5.68 -19.89
C TYR A 37 6.48 -7.04 -20.53
N ASN A 38 6.79 -7.22 -21.81
CA ASN A 38 6.54 -8.46 -22.54
C ASN A 38 7.58 -9.54 -22.21
N GLU A 39 8.77 -9.13 -21.75
CA GLU A 39 9.89 -10.01 -21.38
C GLU A 39 9.76 -10.53 -19.94
N LEU A 40 8.95 -9.87 -19.11
CA LEU A 40 8.73 -10.30 -17.74
C LEU A 40 8.07 -11.68 -17.68
N ASP A 41 8.64 -12.59 -16.89
CA ASP A 41 7.99 -13.86 -16.57
C ASP A 41 6.75 -13.60 -15.71
N LYS A 42 5.59 -13.63 -16.37
CA LYS A 42 4.30 -13.38 -15.72
C LYS A 42 3.92 -14.44 -14.68
N LYS A 43 4.43 -15.69 -14.80
CA LYS A 43 4.18 -16.72 -13.78
C LYS A 43 4.95 -16.41 -12.50
N LEU A 44 6.19 -16.00 -12.66
CA LEU A 44 7.04 -15.59 -11.55
C LEU A 44 6.50 -14.32 -10.88
N MET A 45 6.14 -13.30 -11.64
CA MET A 45 5.53 -12.07 -11.09
C MET A 45 4.24 -12.36 -10.32
N ARG A 46 3.36 -13.22 -10.84
CA ARG A 46 2.15 -13.66 -10.10
C ARG A 46 2.49 -14.36 -8.79
N SER A 47 3.51 -15.20 -8.78
CA SER A 47 3.91 -15.88 -7.56
C SER A 47 4.41 -14.90 -6.50
N GLN A 48 5.14 -13.85 -6.91
CA GLN A 48 5.60 -12.80 -6.00
C GLN A 48 4.42 -11.95 -5.48
N PHE A 49 3.47 -11.62 -6.36
CA PHE A 49 2.23 -10.98 -5.94
C PHE A 49 1.45 -11.81 -4.92
N THR A 50 1.36 -13.12 -5.13
CA THR A 50 0.66 -14.04 -4.21
C THR A 50 1.30 -14.06 -2.82
N ILE A 51 2.64 -14.10 -2.72
CA ILE A 51 3.33 -14.00 -1.42
C ILE A 51 3.06 -12.65 -0.76
N MET A 52 3.22 -11.55 -1.49
CA MET A 52 2.94 -10.22 -0.97
C MET A 52 1.50 -10.13 -0.45
N PHE A 53 0.54 -10.59 -1.24
CA PHE A 53 -0.87 -10.56 -0.87
C PHE A 53 -1.15 -11.42 0.37
N ALA A 54 -0.58 -12.62 0.45
CA ALA A 54 -0.71 -13.48 1.63
C ALA A 54 -0.14 -12.81 2.90
N LEU A 55 1.03 -12.18 2.80
CA LEU A 55 1.63 -11.42 3.91
C LEU A 55 0.73 -10.26 4.36
N THR A 56 0.22 -9.47 3.42
CA THR A 56 -0.64 -8.33 3.75
C THR A 56 -1.97 -8.75 4.37
N VAL A 57 -2.57 -9.83 3.87
CA VAL A 57 -3.78 -10.42 4.48
C VAL A 57 -3.48 -10.95 5.88
N PHE A 58 -2.35 -11.60 6.10
CA PHE A 58 -1.93 -12.07 7.41
C PHE A 58 -1.82 -10.91 8.42
N PHE A 59 -1.08 -9.84 8.09
CA PHE A 59 -0.92 -8.69 8.98
C PHE A 59 -2.24 -7.92 9.19
N ALA A 60 -3.04 -7.76 8.16
CA ALA A 60 -4.37 -7.16 8.28
C ALA A 60 -5.27 -7.98 9.23
N SER A 61 -5.24 -9.32 9.10
CA SER A 61 -6.00 -10.21 9.99
C SER A 61 -5.52 -10.13 11.43
N VAL A 62 -4.21 -10.12 11.67
CA VAL A 62 -3.64 -9.94 13.01
C VAL A 62 -4.10 -8.60 13.61
N LEU A 63 -4.04 -7.51 12.85
CA LEU A 63 -4.48 -6.20 13.31
C LEU A 63 -5.99 -6.18 13.64
N ILE A 64 -6.83 -6.80 12.81
CA ILE A 64 -8.27 -6.90 13.04
C ILE A 64 -8.53 -7.70 14.34
N VAL A 65 -7.91 -8.87 14.49
CA VAL A 65 -8.08 -9.72 15.69
C VAL A 65 -7.65 -8.96 16.93
N THR A 66 -6.48 -8.34 16.93
CA THR A 66 -6.00 -7.55 18.08
C THR A 66 -6.91 -6.37 18.38
N ALA A 67 -7.43 -5.70 17.36
CA ALA A 67 -8.38 -4.59 17.53
C ALA A 67 -9.66 -5.03 18.22
N PHE A 68 -10.21 -6.20 17.90
CA PHE A 68 -11.42 -6.70 18.53
C PHE A 68 -11.24 -7.03 20.01
N PHE A 69 -10.05 -7.50 20.42
CA PHE A 69 -9.76 -7.88 21.80
C PHE A 69 -9.17 -6.74 22.65
N ALA A 70 -8.42 -5.82 22.05
CA ALA A 70 -7.63 -4.83 22.77
C ALA A 70 -8.16 -3.40 22.66
N THR A 71 -9.13 -3.13 21.77
CA THR A 71 -9.63 -1.76 21.55
C THR A 71 -11.15 -1.70 21.50
N GLU A 72 -11.70 -0.51 21.78
CA GLU A 72 -13.13 -0.23 21.73
C GLU A 72 -13.43 1.08 20.99
N GLY A 73 -14.70 1.26 20.60
CA GLY A 73 -15.19 2.51 20.01
C GLY A 73 -14.41 2.96 18.80
N VAL A 74 -14.00 4.20 18.79
CA VAL A 74 -13.30 4.89 17.69
C VAL A 74 -11.97 4.23 17.34
N SER A 75 -11.20 3.77 18.34
CA SER A 75 -9.91 3.12 18.13
C SER A 75 -10.07 1.80 17.35
N ARG A 76 -11.14 1.05 17.58
CA ARG A 76 -11.46 -0.17 16.82
C ARG A 76 -11.75 0.16 15.36
N ILE A 77 -12.57 1.18 15.10
CA ILE A 77 -12.88 1.63 13.73
C ILE A 77 -11.57 2.02 13.01
N LEU A 78 -10.71 2.79 13.67
CA LEU A 78 -9.42 3.20 13.13
C LEU A 78 -8.55 1.99 12.76
N CYS A 79 -8.42 1.01 13.64
CA CYS A 79 -7.64 -0.20 13.37
C CYS A 79 -8.19 -1.00 12.18
N VAL A 80 -9.52 -1.12 12.05
CA VAL A 80 -10.16 -1.80 10.90
C VAL A 80 -9.86 -1.07 9.59
N LEU A 81 -9.94 0.26 9.58
CA LEU A 81 -9.61 1.07 8.41
C LEU A 81 -8.13 0.96 8.03
N ILE A 82 -7.22 0.94 9.02
CA ILE A 82 -5.79 0.71 8.80
C ILE A 82 -5.56 -0.70 8.25
N ALA A 83 -6.25 -1.72 8.79
CA ALA A 83 -6.14 -3.09 8.26
C ALA A 83 -6.58 -3.20 6.80
N ALA A 84 -7.65 -2.51 6.41
CA ALA A 84 -8.05 -2.40 5.01
C ALA A 84 -6.97 -1.73 4.16
N SER A 85 -6.33 -0.66 4.67
CA SER A 85 -5.24 0.03 3.97
C SER A 85 -3.98 -0.83 3.82
N ILE A 86 -3.69 -1.76 4.73
CA ILE A 86 -2.58 -2.72 4.56
C ILE A 86 -2.73 -3.47 3.23
N ILE A 87 -3.92 -3.96 2.94
CA ILE A 87 -4.19 -4.74 1.73
C ILE A 87 -4.16 -3.83 0.49
N THR A 88 -4.94 -2.76 0.50
CA THR A 88 -5.10 -1.90 -0.69
C THR A 88 -3.80 -1.21 -1.07
N ARG A 89 -3.08 -0.63 -0.12
CA ARG A 89 -1.81 0.09 -0.36
C ARG A 89 -0.72 -0.80 -0.93
N ASN A 90 -0.58 -2.04 -0.46
CA ASN A 90 0.41 -2.95 -0.99
C ASN A 90 0.07 -3.43 -2.41
N ILE A 91 -1.21 -3.60 -2.74
CA ILE A 91 -1.63 -3.88 -4.13
C ILE A 91 -1.36 -2.67 -5.03
N VAL A 92 -1.67 -1.45 -4.57
CA VAL A 92 -1.37 -0.20 -5.27
C VAL A 92 0.14 -0.09 -5.52
N LEU A 93 0.96 -0.35 -4.50
CA LEU A 93 2.41 -0.30 -4.61
C LEU A 93 2.94 -1.29 -5.65
N TYR A 94 2.52 -2.56 -5.58
CA TYR A 94 2.91 -3.59 -6.54
C TYR A 94 2.52 -3.20 -7.97
N SER A 95 1.29 -2.69 -8.16
CA SER A 95 0.79 -2.27 -9.46
C SER A 95 1.60 -1.12 -10.04
N THR A 96 1.82 -0.09 -9.25
CA THR A 96 2.50 1.13 -9.67
C THR A 96 3.99 0.89 -9.93
N TYR A 97 4.66 0.09 -9.09
CA TYR A 97 6.04 -0.32 -9.33
C TYR A 97 6.18 -1.15 -10.62
N THR A 98 5.26 -2.08 -10.89
CA THR A 98 5.27 -2.83 -12.15
C THR A 98 5.17 -1.90 -13.38
N LEU A 99 4.37 -0.84 -13.29
CA LEU A 99 4.28 0.16 -14.37
C LEU A 99 5.57 0.98 -14.52
N GLN A 100 6.18 1.36 -13.41
CA GLN A 100 7.43 2.15 -13.40
C GLN A 100 8.60 1.35 -13.95
N ILE A 101 8.85 0.13 -13.44
CA ILE A 101 9.98 -0.70 -13.86
C ILE A 101 9.89 -1.15 -15.32
N THR A 102 8.70 -1.18 -15.89
CA THR A 102 8.48 -1.51 -17.31
C THR A 102 8.35 -0.26 -18.19
N ASN A 103 8.80 0.89 -17.70
CA ASN A 103 8.80 2.19 -18.41
C ASN A 103 7.43 2.61 -18.99
N ARG A 104 6.33 2.17 -18.36
CA ARG A 104 4.96 2.53 -18.75
C ARG A 104 4.45 3.75 -17.97
N ILE A 105 5.27 4.82 -18.00
CA ILE A 105 5.07 6.02 -17.17
C ILE A 105 3.73 6.71 -17.42
N SER A 106 3.25 6.77 -18.67
CA SER A 106 1.95 7.38 -18.98
C SER A 106 0.80 6.63 -18.31
N ARG A 107 0.86 5.27 -18.26
CA ARG A 107 -0.15 4.47 -17.55
C ARG A 107 -0.04 4.61 -16.05
N TYR A 108 1.18 4.66 -15.52
CA TYR A 108 1.42 4.96 -14.12
C TYR A 108 0.79 6.30 -13.73
N ALA A 109 1.08 7.36 -14.47
CA ALA A 109 0.53 8.69 -14.21
C ALA A 109 -1.02 8.68 -14.26
N ALA A 110 -1.61 8.05 -15.29
CA ALA A 110 -3.06 7.96 -15.42
C ALA A 110 -3.72 7.25 -14.22
N VAL A 111 -3.13 6.15 -13.75
CA VAL A 111 -3.63 5.37 -12.61
C VAL A 111 -3.55 6.19 -11.32
N ILE A 112 -2.43 6.88 -11.07
CA ILE A 112 -2.27 7.73 -9.86
C ILE A 112 -3.19 8.95 -9.91
N ILE A 113 -3.32 9.58 -11.08
CA ILE A 113 -4.25 10.70 -11.24
C ILE A 113 -5.69 10.24 -10.98
N ALA A 114 -6.11 9.10 -11.55
CA ALA A 114 -7.45 8.57 -11.32
C ALA A 114 -7.71 8.29 -9.82
N GLN A 115 -6.74 7.67 -9.13
CA GLN A 115 -6.79 7.44 -7.68
C GLN A 115 -7.03 8.74 -6.90
N LYS A 116 -6.22 9.78 -7.19
CA LYS A 116 -6.30 11.06 -6.48
C LYS A 116 -7.55 11.86 -6.84
N LEU A 117 -8.01 11.78 -8.08
CA LEU A 117 -9.26 12.41 -8.50
C LEU A 117 -10.46 11.80 -7.80
N VAL A 118 -10.56 10.47 -7.76
CA VAL A 118 -11.67 9.77 -7.06
C VAL A 118 -11.69 10.15 -5.59
N TYR A 119 -10.56 10.06 -4.91
CA TYR A 119 -10.43 10.51 -3.52
C TYR A 119 -10.87 11.99 -3.37
N GLY A 120 -10.32 12.89 -4.20
CA GLY A 120 -10.57 14.32 -4.11
C GLY A 120 -12.04 14.68 -4.34
N ILE A 121 -12.69 14.06 -5.32
CA ILE A 121 -14.13 14.29 -5.60
C ILE A 121 -14.97 13.86 -4.39
N ILE A 122 -14.70 12.68 -3.80
CA ILE A 122 -15.44 12.22 -2.63
C ILE A 122 -15.16 13.13 -1.43
N ALA A 123 -13.91 13.48 -1.16
CA ALA A 123 -13.53 14.34 -0.03
C ALA A 123 -14.16 15.72 -0.14
N VAL A 124 -14.17 16.35 -1.33
CA VAL A 124 -14.85 17.63 -1.56
C VAL A 124 -16.37 17.49 -1.37
N GLY A 125 -16.96 16.41 -1.86
CA GLY A 125 -18.39 16.13 -1.65
C GLY A 125 -18.74 16.02 -0.15
N LEU A 126 -17.93 15.32 0.64
CA LEU A 126 -18.10 15.20 2.09
C LEU A 126 -17.97 16.56 2.79
N LEU A 127 -17.01 17.40 2.38
CA LEU A 127 -16.84 18.76 2.90
C LEU A 127 -18.05 19.64 2.58
N MET A 128 -18.57 19.58 1.36
CA MET A 128 -19.77 20.34 0.96
C MET A 128 -21.01 19.88 1.73
N ALA A 129 -21.12 18.57 2.02
CA ALA A 129 -22.17 17.99 2.84
C ALA A 129 -21.97 18.24 4.35
N LYS A 130 -20.89 18.92 4.75
CA LYS A 130 -20.52 19.22 6.15
C LYS A 130 -20.42 17.98 7.03
N VAL A 131 -19.97 16.86 6.45
CA VAL A 131 -19.71 15.63 7.19
C VAL A 131 -18.49 15.83 8.06
N GLY A 132 -18.63 15.70 9.38
CA GLY A 132 -17.58 15.96 10.37
C GLY A 132 -16.79 14.71 10.79
N GLU A 133 -17.35 13.54 10.64
CA GLU A 133 -16.75 12.30 11.12
C GLU A 133 -15.57 11.84 10.26
N PHE A 134 -14.44 11.60 10.91
CA PHE A 134 -13.16 11.27 10.27
C PHE A 134 -13.18 10.01 9.40
N TYR A 135 -13.95 9.01 9.79
CA TYR A 135 -13.94 7.72 9.10
C TYR A 135 -14.45 7.79 7.66
N TRP A 136 -15.30 8.75 7.31
CA TRP A 136 -15.73 8.95 5.93
C TRP A 136 -14.58 9.40 5.03
N TYR A 137 -13.68 10.24 5.53
CA TYR A 137 -12.49 10.67 4.79
C TYR A 137 -11.47 9.54 4.64
N CYS A 138 -11.36 8.66 5.66
CA CYS A 138 -10.55 7.45 5.55
C CYS A 138 -11.14 6.48 4.52
N ILE A 139 -12.46 6.29 4.49
CA ILE A 139 -13.16 5.48 3.48
C ILE A 139 -12.97 6.09 2.08
N ALA A 140 -13.02 7.41 1.94
CA ALA A 140 -12.78 8.08 0.67
C ALA A 140 -11.36 7.78 0.13
N ASP A 141 -10.34 7.78 0.99
CA ASP A 141 -8.96 7.41 0.62
C ASP A 141 -8.87 5.93 0.20
N LEU A 142 -9.51 5.03 0.94
CA LEU A 142 -9.60 3.61 0.57
C LEU A 142 -10.33 3.38 -0.77
N ILE A 143 -11.38 4.15 -1.07
CA ILE A 143 -12.07 4.09 -2.38
C ILE A 143 -11.14 4.55 -3.50
N GLY A 144 -10.34 5.59 -3.25
CA GLY A 144 -9.26 5.99 -4.16
C GLY A 144 -8.30 4.83 -4.45
N ASP A 145 -7.82 4.15 -3.40
CA ASP A 145 -6.95 2.98 -3.56
C ASP A 145 -7.64 1.83 -4.31
N LEU A 146 -8.91 1.56 -4.00
CA LEU A 146 -9.71 0.54 -4.69
C LEU A 146 -9.84 0.81 -6.19
N THR A 147 -9.85 2.07 -6.62
CA THR A 147 -9.81 2.42 -8.05
C THR A 147 -8.58 1.80 -8.73
N VAL A 148 -7.41 1.88 -8.09
CA VAL A 148 -6.18 1.26 -8.61
C VAL A 148 -6.29 -0.26 -8.56
N VAL A 149 -6.79 -0.84 -7.47
CA VAL A 149 -6.95 -2.29 -7.31
C VAL A 149 -7.81 -2.86 -8.45
N VAL A 150 -8.92 -2.22 -8.78
CA VAL A 150 -9.84 -2.65 -9.86
C VAL A 150 -9.21 -2.47 -11.24
N VAL A 151 -8.50 -1.37 -11.48
CA VAL A 151 -7.89 -1.07 -12.79
C VAL A 151 -6.62 -1.90 -13.04
N SER A 152 -5.90 -2.28 -11.99
CA SER A 152 -4.61 -2.97 -12.07
C SER A 152 -4.60 -4.24 -12.92
N PRO A 153 -5.58 -5.18 -12.84
CA PRO A 153 -5.60 -6.37 -13.68
C PRO A 153 -5.74 -6.08 -15.16
N PHE A 154 -6.34 -4.95 -15.53
CA PHE A 154 -6.51 -4.53 -16.92
C PHE A 154 -5.26 -3.86 -17.47
N VAL A 155 -4.56 -3.09 -16.64
CA VAL A 155 -3.36 -2.36 -17.02
C VAL A 155 -2.13 -3.26 -16.99
N ASN A 156 -2.02 -4.14 -15.99
CA ASN A 156 -0.93 -5.11 -15.81
C ASN A 156 -1.43 -6.54 -16.09
N LYS A 157 -1.95 -6.77 -17.31
CA LYS A 157 -2.53 -8.07 -17.70
C LYS A 157 -1.59 -9.24 -17.43
N GLY A 158 -2.10 -10.24 -16.70
CA GLY A 158 -1.38 -11.46 -16.42
C GLY A 158 -0.40 -11.38 -15.24
N MET A 159 -0.36 -10.27 -14.47
CA MET A 159 0.51 -10.14 -13.30
C MET A 159 -0.17 -10.55 -11.98
N TYR A 160 -1.49 -10.74 -11.97
CA TYR A 160 -2.27 -11.02 -10.75
C TYR A 160 -2.89 -12.41 -10.73
N LEU A 161 -3.53 -12.80 -11.82
CA LEU A 161 -4.34 -14.03 -11.91
C LEU A 161 -3.75 -15.02 -12.91
N GLY A 162 -3.83 -16.33 -12.57
CA GLY A 162 -3.40 -17.43 -13.43
C GLY A 162 -2.38 -18.34 -12.74
N LYS A 163 -1.75 -19.23 -13.53
CA LYS A 163 -0.77 -20.19 -13.01
C LYS A 163 0.48 -19.48 -12.49
N THR A 164 0.95 -19.90 -11.32
CA THR A 164 2.20 -19.46 -10.68
C THR A 164 3.33 -20.45 -10.98
N VAL A 165 4.57 -20.14 -10.60
CA VAL A 165 5.68 -21.09 -10.56
C VAL A 165 5.55 -22.01 -9.34
N GLY A 166 6.41 -23.03 -9.24
CA GLY A 166 6.40 -23.97 -8.12
C GLY A 166 6.67 -23.26 -6.78
N VAL A 167 6.17 -23.84 -5.68
CA VAL A 167 6.28 -23.27 -4.33
C VAL A 167 7.74 -23.00 -3.94
N LYS A 168 8.64 -23.97 -4.17
CA LYS A 168 10.07 -23.84 -3.85
C LYS A 168 10.70 -22.65 -4.61
N GLU A 169 10.39 -22.50 -5.88
CA GLU A 169 10.88 -21.42 -6.73
C GLU A 169 10.30 -20.08 -6.27
N THR A 170 9.01 -20.05 -5.93
CA THR A 170 8.32 -18.86 -5.40
C THR A 170 9.03 -18.30 -4.17
N PHE A 171 9.31 -19.14 -3.17
CA PHE A 171 9.99 -18.72 -1.95
C PHE A 171 11.47 -18.37 -2.17
N SER A 172 12.17 -19.13 -3.01
CA SER A 172 13.56 -18.84 -3.38
C SER A 172 13.68 -17.46 -4.02
N GLU A 173 12.76 -17.14 -4.93
CA GLU A 173 12.76 -15.85 -5.62
C GLU A 173 12.31 -14.71 -4.72
N ALA A 174 11.31 -14.94 -3.85
CA ALA A 174 10.92 -13.97 -2.82
C ALA A 174 12.09 -13.65 -1.88
N GLY A 175 12.86 -14.65 -1.43
CA GLY A 175 14.04 -14.42 -0.61
C GLY A 175 15.09 -13.54 -1.29
N LYS A 176 15.35 -13.76 -2.59
CA LYS A 176 16.26 -12.91 -3.38
C LYS A 176 15.74 -11.48 -3.52
N ASN A 177 14.42 -11.32 -3.73
CA ASN A 177 13.80 -10.01 -3.83
C ASN A 177 13.88 -9.28 -2.48
N VAL A 178 13.53 -9.93 -1.37
CA VAL A 178 13.65 -9.33 -0.02
C VAL A 178 15.09 -8.94 0.26
N ALA A 179 16.08 -9.80 0.00
CA ALA A 179 17.49 -9.50 0.22
C ALA A 179 17.96 -8.30 -0.59
N SER A 180 17.55 -8.21 -1.87
CA SER A 180 17.91 -7.08 -2.74
C SER A 180 17.18 -5.78 -2.35
N GLY A 181 15.92 -5.89 -1.92
CA GLY A 181 15.09 -4.73 -1.60
C GLY A 181 15.24 -4.21 -0.18
N ALA A 182 15.77 -5.02 0.75
CA ALA A 182 15.90 -4.63 2.16
C ALA A 182 16.69 -3.33 2.36
N LEU A 183 17.79 -3.16 1.61
CA LEU A 183 18.60 -1.95 1.67
C LEU A 183 17.82 -0.72 1.17
N LEU A 184 17.11 -0.84 0.06
CA LEU A 184 16.29 0.24 -0.50
C LEU A 184 15.14 0.59 0.42
N LEU A 185 14.45 -0.43 0.97
CA LEU A 185 13.42 -0.24 1.98
C LEU A 185 13.95 0.53 3.19
N THR A 186 15.12 0.12 3.72
CA THR A 186 15.74 0.78 4.87
C THR A 186 16.10 2.23 4.56
N ALA A 187 16.65 2.52 3.38
CA ALA A 187 16.97 3.87 2.96
C ALA A 187 15.71 4.76 2.85
N ASN A 188 14.66 4.27 2.20
CA ASN A 188 13.38 4.97 2.06
C ASN A 188 12.73 5.25 3.43
N TYR A 189 12.76 4.24 4.32
CA TYR A 189 12.22 4.38 5.68
C TYR A 189 13.03 5.34 6.54
N SER A 190 14.35 5.33 6.44
CA SER A 190 15.21 6.27 7.17
C SER A 190 14.90 7.72 6.79
N ALA A 191 14.72 8.00 5.50
CA ALA A 191 14.34 9.31 5.02
C ALA A 191 12.94 9.73 5.54
N MET A 192 11.99 8.79 5.58
CA MET A 192 10.65 9.01 6.08
C MET A 192 10.63 9.20 7.60
N LEU A 193 11.38 8.41 8.37
CA LEU A 193 11.52 8.56 9.83
C LEU A 193 12.14 9.90 10.21
N LEU A 194 13.09 10.43 9.45
CA LEU A 194 13.64 11.76 9.67
C LEU A 194 12.55 12.83 9.56
N THR A 195 11.67 12.72 8.54
CA THR A 195 10.61 13.70 8.33
C THR A 195 9.47 13.55 9.35
N ALA A 196 9.05 12.32 9.66
CA ALA A 196 8.01 12.02 10.65
C ALA A 196 8.52 12.27 12.08
N GLY A 197 9.77 11.89 12.38
CA GLY A 197 10.41 12.07 13.68
C GLY A 197 10.53 13.54 14.05
N ALA A 198 10.86 14.42 13.12
CA ALA A 198 10.87 15.86 13.36
C ALA A 198 9.49 16.38 13.81
N LYS A 199 8.40 15.91 13.15
CA LYS A 199 7.04 16.26 13.55
C LYS A 199 6.66 15.71 14.93
N MET A 200 7.04 14.46 15.22
CA MET A 200 6.79 13.84 16.52
C MET A 200 7.53 14.55 17.66
N ILE A 201 8.79 14.96 17.45
CA ILE A 201 9.58 15.68 18.45
C ILE A 201 8.96 17.06 18.71
N ILE A 202 8.53 17.76 17.65
CA ILE A 202 7.86 19.05 17.77
C ILE A 202 6.56 18.90 18.57
N GLN A 203 5.74 17.92 18.24
CA GLN A 203 4.49 17.64 18.92
C GLN A 203 4.71 17.30 20.41
N TRP A 204 5.68 16.43 20.71
CA TRP A 204 6.01 16.04 22.09
C TRP A 204 6.61 17.19 22.94
N ARG A 205 7.23 18.18 22.29
CA ARG A 205 7.87 19.30 23.00
C ARG A 205 6.92 20.47 23.27
N PHE A 206 5.85 20.62 22.49
CA PHE A 206 4.96 21.77 22.51
C PHE A 206 3.50 21.46 22.91
N ASP A 207 3.17 20.18 23.17
CA ASP A 207 2.00 19.72 23.94
C ASP A 207 2.40 19.51 25.42
#